data_6919c6227d3fec3fd983c55d257d5e65
#
_entry.id   6919c6227d3fec3fd983c55d257d5e65
#
_cell.length_a   1.000
_cell.length_b   1.000
_cell.length_c   1.000
_cell.angle_alpha   90.00
_cell.angle_beta   90.00
_cell.angle_gamma   90.00
#
_symmetry.space_group_name_H-M   'P 1'
#
loop_
_entity.id
_entity.type
_entity.pdbx_description
1 polymer ?
#
loop_
_entity_poly.entity_id
_entity_poly.type
_entity_poly.pdbx_seq_one_letter_code
_entity_poly.pdbx_strand_id
1 'polypeptide(L)'
;MNKKSTWILIASLCALLALAACNKKEEPPAAPAETPAASAPAATPIDPATVATVSGTVKFDGTAPKAAKIDMSQDPGCKGTNTAENVVVNNGDLANVFVYVKDGLGNRTFDVPKDPVVLDQKGCQYHPHVLGVMAGQTVQIKNDDPTTHNIHPTPKDNREWNESQPPSSPALEKNFAREEIMLPVKCNQHPWMKMYVNVVKSPFFAVTDASGKYEIKGLPPGDYTLAFVHEKLGEQDQKVTVAPKDTKTVDQTFKASGM
;
A
#
# COMPACT_ATOMS: atom_id res chain seq x y z
N MET A 1 -60.85 9.44 48.69
CA MET A 1 -60.60 9.34 50.14
C MET A 1 -59.20 9.78 50.37
N ASN A 2 -58.96 11.04 50.66
CA ASN A 2 -58.69 11.71 51.91
C ASN A 2 -57.57 11.05 52.74
N LYS A 3 -56.44 11.77 52.90
CA LYS A 3 -55.89 12.40 54.10
C LYS A 3 -54.45 12.88 53.78
N LYS A 4 -54.20 14.20 53.62
CA LYS A 4 -53.88 15.22 54.64
C LYS A 4 -52.57 14.91 55.39
N SER A 5 -51.50 15.65 55.07
CA SER A 5 -50.96 16.78 55.82
C SER A 5 -50.14 16.40 57.03
N THR A 6 -48.88 16.84 57.13
CA THR A 6 -48.46 17.71 58.24
C THR A 6 -47.06 18.26 57.96
N TRP A 7 -46.95 19.57 58.03
CA TRP A 7 -45.75 20.43 58.12
C TRP A 7 -45.09 20.30 59.47
N ILE A 8 -43.76 20.26 59.54
CA ILE A 8 -43.02 20.72 60.68
C ILE A 8 -41.84 21.59 60.20
N LEU A 9 -41.99 22.87 60.46
CA LEU A 9 -40.94 23.90 60.52
C LEU A 9 -40.10 23.73 61.77
N ILE A 10 -38.75 23.67 61.64
CA ILE A 10 -37.88 24.04 62.77
C ILE A 10 -36.82 24.97 62.18
N ALA A 11 -36.90 26.23 62.67
CA ALA A 11 -35.88 27.25 62.52
C ALA A 11 -34.91 27.14 63.70
N SER A 12 -33.65 27.23 63.47
CA SER A 12 -32.62 27.69 64.45
C SER A 12 -31.27 27.80 63.74
N LEU A 13 -30.82 28.96 63.58
CA LEU A 13 -29.93 29.85 64.32
C LEU A 13 -28.44 29.65 63.99
N CYS A 14 -27.92 30.73 63.47
CA CYS A 14 -26.55 31.18 63.22
C CYS A 14 -25.38 30.52 63.93
N ALA A 15 -24.32 30.22 63.17
CA ALA A 15 -22.95 30.51 63.63
C ALA A 15 -22.09 30.84 62.39
N LEU A 16 -21.73 32.10 62.24
CA LEU A 16 -20.71 32.62 61.36
C LEU A 16 -19.34 32.14 61.85
N LEU A 17 -18.69 31.26 61.12
CA LEU A 17 -17.25 31.02 61.23
C LEU A 17 -16.62 31.28 59.85
N ALA A 18 -15.97 32.44 59.79
CA ALA A 18 -15.12 32.81 58.67
C ALA A 18 -13.86 31.91 58.66
N LEU A 19 -13.81 30.98 57.79
CA LEU A 19 -12.58 30.25 57.42
C LEU A 19 -12.05 30.81 56.09
N ALA A 20 -10.95 31.57 56.22
CA ALA A 20 -10.14 31.99 55.07
C ALA A 20 -9.54 30.74 54.43
N ALA A 21 -10.18 30.23 53.40
CA ALA A 21 -9.60 29.22 52.54
C ALA A 21 -8.67 29.90 51.53
N CYS A 22 -7.37 29.72 51.72
CA CYS A 22 -6.36 30.00 50.71
C CYS A 22 -6.69 29.20 49.44
N ASN A 23 -7.14 29.89 48.44
CA ASN A 23 -7.38 29.34 47.10
C ASN A 23 -6.02 29.10 46.42
N LYS A 24 -5.40 27.94 46.70
CA LYS A 24 -4.29 27.44 45.91
C LYS A 24 -4.89 26.98 44.57
N LYS A 25 -4.72 27.80 43.56
CA LYS A 25 -4.96 27.43 42.16
C LYS A 25 -4.04 26.25 41.86
N GLU A 26 -4.55 25.03 41.82
CA GLU A 26 -3.84 23.89 41.29
C GLU A 26 -3.65 24.13 39.80
N GLU A 27 -2.40 24.30 39.43
CA GLU A 27 -1.96 24.34 38.03
C GLU A 27 -2.19 22.93 37.42
N PRO A 28 -2.82 22.80 36.21
CA PRO A 28 -3.02 21.51 35.63
C PRO A 28 -1.66 20.81 35.42
N PRO A 29 -1.56 19.49 35.63
CA PRO A 29 -0.31 18.79 35.41
C PRO A 29 0.19 19.04 33.99
N ALA A 30 1.44 19.47 33.88
CA ALA A 30 2.12 19.68 32.60
C ALA A 30 2.00 18.41 31.74
N ALA A 31 1.54 18.57 30.51
CA ALA A 31 1.51 17.46 29.55
C ALA A 31 2.92 16.85 29.48
N PRO A 32 3.01 15.51 29.35
CA PRO A 32 4.31 14.87 29.19
C PRO A 32 5.01 15.48 27.99
N ALA A 33 6.25 15.93 28.18
CA ALA A 33 7.09 16.43 27.09
C ALA A 33 7.18 15.33 26.03
N GLU A 34 6.72 15.65 24.81
CA GLU A 34 6.89 14.76 23.65
C GLU A 34 8.40 14.50 23.50
N THR A 35 8.78 13.26 23.70
CA THR A 35 10.14 12.80 23.37
C THR A 35 10.36 13.08 21.89
N PRO A 36 11.44 13.79 21.48
CA PRO A 36 11.70 14.03 20.08
C PRO A 36 11.73 12.69 19.35
N ALA A 37 10.90 12.54 18.33
CA ALA A 37 10.92 11.36 17.46
C ALA A 37 12.36 11.21 16.94
N ALA A 38 12.97 10.05 17.17
CA ALA A 38 14.30 9.75 16.65
C ALA A 38 14.28 9.99 15.13
N SER A 39 15.17 10.87 14.64
CA SER A 39 15.30 11.13 13.21
C SER A 39 15.60 9.80 12.49
N ALA A 40 14.89 9.54 11.38
CA ALA A 40 15.18 8.38 10.55
C ALA A 40 16.66 8.38 10.15
N PRO A 41 17.30 7.20 10.03
CA PRO A 41 18.68 7.12 9.57
C PRO A 41 18.82 7.81 8.20
N ALA A 42 19.89 8.59 8.02
CA ALA A 42 20.16 9.25 6.75
C ALA A 42 20.34 8.21 5.63
N ALA A 43 19.86 8.55 4.42
CA ALA A 43 20.02 7.69 3.26
C ALA A 43 21.50 7.41 2.96
N THR A 44 21.79 6.17 2.57
CA THR A 44 23.14 5.79 2.17
C THR A 44 23.45 6.36 0.79
N PRO A 45 24.49 7.21 0.62
CA PRO A 45 24.80 7.78 -0.67
C PRO A 45 25.09 6.69 -1.73
N ILE A 46 24.54 6.90 -2.91
CA ILE A 46 24.83 6.09 -4.11
C ILE A 46 25.62 6.99 -5.07
N ASP A 47 26.75 6.49 -5.54
CA ASP A 47 27.53 7.18 -6.55
C ASP A 47 26.86 7.05 -7.93
N PRO A 48 26.30 8.16 -8.47
CA PRO A 48 25.60 8.11 -9.75
C PRO A 48 26.52 7.78 -10.94
N ALA A 49 27.84 7.88 -10.75
CA ALA A 49 28.80 7.55 -11.79
C ALA A 49 29.02 6.03 -11.94
N THR A 50 28.56 5.22 -10.97
CA THR A 50 28.79 3.78 -10.96
C THR A 50 27.51 2.95 -11.09
N VAL A 51 26.34 3.56 -10.99
CA VAL A 51 25.06 2.85 -11.04
C VAL A 51 24.84 2.16 -12.38
N ALA A 52 24.09 1.08 -12.30
CA ALA A 52 23.74 0.22 -13.41
C ALA A 52 22.21 0.18 -13.63
N THR A 53 21.83 -0.44 -14.73
CA THR A 53 20.44 -0.75 -15.05
C THR A 53 20.31 -2.27 -15.20
N VAL A 54 19.29 -2.82 -14.56
CA VAL A 54 18.89 -4.22 -14.76
C VAL A 54 17.52 -4.20 -15.44
N SER A 55 17.43 -4.91 -16.57
CA SER A 55 16.18 -5.02 -17.34
C SER A 55 16.00 -6.43 -17.86
N GLY A 56 14.81 -6.77 -18.32
CA GLY A 56 14.55 -8.07 -18.91
C GLY A 56 13.10 -8.23 -19.31
N THR A 57 12.79 -9.45 -19.75
CA THR A 57 11.43 -9.85 -20.12
C THR A 57 11.03 -11.07 -19.30
N VAL A 58 9.83 -11.02 -18.73
CA VAL A 58 9.24 -12.17 -18.06
C VAL A 58 8.31 -12.89 -19.03
N LYS A 59 8.56 -14.20 -19.21
CA LYS A 59 7.82 -15.07 -20.11
C LYS A 59 6.93 -16.05 -19.37
N PHE A 60 5.90 -16.51 -20.07
CA PHE A 60 5.02 -17.57 -19.62
C PHE A 60 5.21 -18.81 -20.53
N ASP A 61 5.58 -19.93 -19.93
CA ASP A 61 5.75 -21.22 -20.60
C ASP A 61 4.54 -22.11 -20.34
N GLY A 62 3.81 -22.40 -21.38
CA GLY A 62 2.60 -23.21 -21.38
C GLY A 62 1.41 -22.52 -22.04
N THR A 63 0.23 -23.13 -21.88
CA THR A 63 -1.01 -22.56 -22.41
C THR A 63 -1.55 -21.51 -21.44
N ALA A 64 -1.61 -20.25 -21.87
CA ALA A 64 -2.19 -19.19 -21.07
C ALA A 64 -3.68 -19.46 -20.78
N PRO A 65 -4.15 -19.28 -19.54
CA PRO A 65 -5.56 -19.42 -19.26
C PRO A 65 -6.35 -18.34 -19.97
N LYS A 66 -7.55 -18.69 -20.44
CA LYS A 66 -8.46 -17.68 -21.00
C LYS A 66 -8.93 -16.74 -19.90
N ALA A 67 -8.68 -15.45 -20.04
CA ALA A 67 -9.17 -14.46 -19.11
C ALA A 67 -10.70 -14.53 -18.97
N ALA A 68 -11.19 -14.70 -17.75
CA ALA A 68 -12.62 -14.74 -17.47
C ALA A 68 -13.24 -13.37 -17.67
N LYS A 69 -14.39 -13.31 -18.36
CA LYS A 69 -15.18 -12.08 -18.44
C LYS A 69 -15.78 -11.79 -17.05
N ILE A 70 -15.74 -10.53 -16.66
CA ILE A 70 -16.32 -10.07 -15.41
C ILE A 70 -17.77 -9.62 -15.67
N ASP A 71 -18.72 -10.19 -14.93
CA ASP A 71 -20.08 -9.73 -14.92
C ASP A 71 -20.24 -8.57 -13.94
N MET A 72 -20.42 -7.36 -14.48
CA MET A 72 -20.60 -6.12 -13.73
C MET A 72 -22.06 -5.67 -13.70
N SER A 73 -23.01 -6.48 -14.15
CA SER A 73 -24.42 -6.11 -14.32
C SER A 73 -25.13 -5.69 -13.02
N GLN A 74 -24.55 -6.02 -11.88
CA GLN A 74 -25.10 -5.66 -10.56
C GLN A 74 -24.98 -4.16 -10.24
N ASP A 75 -24.07 -3.43 -10.91
CA ASP A 75 -23.94 -1.98 -10.75
C ASP A 75 -24.09 -1.27 -12.10
N PRO A 76 -25.17 -0.48 -12.29
CA PRO A 76 -25.39 0.29 -13.51
C PRO A 76 -24.30 1.36 -13.78
N GLY A 77 -23.53 1.74 -12.77
CA GLY A 77 -22.37 2.64 -12.89
C GLY A 77 -21.18 1.97 -13.56
N CYS A 78 -21.08 0.64 -13.46
CA CYS A 78 -20.01 -0.15 -14.06
C CYS A 78 -20.37 -0.54 -15.49
N LYS A 79 -19.91 0.25 -16.46
CA LYS A 79 -20.22 0.05 -17.88
C LYS A 79 -19.03 -0.59 -18.61
N GLY A 80 -19.36 -1.34 -19.68
CA GLY A 80 -18.38 -1.97 -20.53
C GLY A 80 -18.19 -3.46 -20.24
N THR A 81 -17.05 -3.99 -20.68
CA THR A 81 -16.68 -5.40 -20.49
C THR A 81 -15.25 -5.47 -19.97
N ASN A 82 -15.09 -6.00 -18.77
CA ASN A 82 -13.80 -6.25 -18.17
C ASN A 82 -13.47 -7.75 -18.16
N THR A 83 -12.20 -8.04 -18.08
CA THR A 83 -11.69 -9.40 -17.90
C THR A 83 -10.81 -9.46 -16.66
N ALA A 84 -10.78 -10.64 -16.04
CA ALA A 84 -9.91 -10.87 -14.89
C ALA A 84 -8.43 -10.75 -15.30
N GLU A 85 -7.63 -10.07 -14.48
CA GLU A 85 -6.21 -9.80 -14.71
C GLU A 85 -5.29 -10.77 -13.94
N ASN A 86 -5.85 -11.89 -13.46
CA ASN A 86 -5.11 -12.85 -12.61
C ASN A 86 -3.87 -13.46 -13.30
N VAL A 87 -3.93 -13.65 -14.62
CA VAL A 87 -2.80 -14.07 -15.44
C VAL A 87 -2.96 -13.41 -16.80
N VAL A 88 -2.14 -12.41 -17.07
CA VAL A 88 -2.18 -11.65 -18.32
C VAL A 88 -0.96 -12.03 -19.17
N VAL A 89 -1.20 -12.77 -20.22
CA VAL A 89 -0.15 -13.23 -21.15
C VAL A 89 -0.43 -12.71 -22.55
N ASN A 90 0.53 -11.99 -23.11
CA ASN A 90 0.48 -11.45 -24.47
C ASN A 90 1.64 -11.99 -25.29
N ASN A 91 1.38 -12.79 -26.29
CA ASN A 91 2.42 -13.41 -27.16
C ASN A 91 3.49 -14.19 -26.39
N GLY A 92 3.13 -14.80 -25.26
CA GLY A 92 4.05 -15.54 -24.40
C GLY A 92 4.78 -14.68 -23.34
N ASP A 93 4.53 -13.38 -23.30
CA ASP A 93 5.09 -12.47 -22.30
C ASP A 93 4.10 -12.25 -21.16
N LEU A 94 4.60 -12.27 -19.91
CA LEU A 94 3.79 -12.23 -18.69
C LEU A 94 3.80 -10.83 -18.07
N ALA A 95 2.64 -10.20 -18.01
CA ALA A 95 2.43 -8.93 -17.33
C ALA A 95 2.18 -9.10 -15.82
N ASN A 96 2.18 -7.97 -15.07
CA ASN A 96 1.83 -7.90 -13.66
C ASN A 96 2.76 -8.71 -12.74
N VAL A 97 4.00 -8.96 -13.14
CA VAL A 97 5.03 -9.52 -12.28
C VAL A 97 5.74 -8.41 -11.55
N PHE A 98 5.74 -8.44 -10.22
CA PHE A 98 6.55 -7.54 -9.40
C PHE A 98 7.97 -8.06 -9.33
N VAL A 99 8.94 -7.24 -9.76
CA VAL A 99 10.38 -7.57 -9.75
C VAL A 99 11.07 -6.63 -8.80
N TYR A 100 11.82 -7.14 -7.82
CA TYR A 100 12.53 -6.30 -6.86
C TYR A 100 13.84 -6.90 -6.39
N VAL A 101 14.73 -6.05 -5.89
CA VAL A 101 15.96 -6.49 -5.22
C VAL A 101 15.61 -6.98 -3.82
N LYS A 102 15.56 -8.29 -3.66
CA LYS A 102 15.21 -8.99 -2.43
C LYS A 102 16.37 -9.02 -1.43
N ASP A 103 17.60 -9.20 -1.92
CA ASP A 103 18.80 -9.31 -1.11
C ASP A 103 20.02 -8.71 -1.83
N GLY A 104 21.07 -8.39 -1.06
CA GLY A 104 22.35 -7.82 -1.57
C GLY A 104 22.50 -6.31 -1.31
N LEU A 105 21.46 -5.60 -0.88
CA LEU A 105 21.56 -4.17 -0.54
C LEU A 105 22.22 -3.93 0.84
N GLY A 106 22.37 -4.97 1.66
CA GLY A 106 22.91 -4.85 3.01
C GLY A 106 22.09 -3.92 3.91
N ASN A 107 22.76 -3.12 4.73
CA ASN A 107 22.12 -2.18 5.66
C ASN A 107 21.90 -0.79 5.06
N ARG A 108 21.81 -0.68 3.73
CA ARG A 108 21.56 0.61 3.06
C ARG A 108 20.17 1.12 3.36
N THR A 109 20.08 2.42 3.59
CA THR A 109 18.82 3.15 3.73
C THR A 109 18.62 4.06 2.53
N PHE A 110 17.38 4.27 2.15
CA PHE A 110 17.01 5.05 0.97
C PHE A 110 15.97 6.09 1.36
N ASP A 111 16.05 7.26 0.74
CA ASP A 111 15.03 8.27 0.89
C ASP A 111 13.72 7.80 0.26
N VAL A 112 12.63 7.99 0.99
CA VAL A 112 11.30 7.72 0.46
C VAL A 112 10.94 8.80 -0.56
N PRO A 113 10.51 8.42 -1.79
CA PRO A 113 10.09 9.39 -2.79
C PRO A 113 8.99 10.30 -2.26
N LYS A 114 9.11 11.59 -2.55
CA LYS A 114 8.10 12.61 -2.15
C LYS A 114 6.89 12.59 -3.07
N ASP A 115 7.10 12.20 -4.31
CA ASP A 115 6.00 12.10 -5.28
C ASP A 115 5.12 10.89 -4.95
N PRO A 116 3.80 11.08 -4.88
CA PRO A 116 2.89 9.99 -4.62
C PRO A 116 2.82 9.04 -5.83
N VAL A 117 2.60 7.76 -5.56
CA VAL A 117 2.13 6.82 -6.57
C VAL A 117 0.61 6.89 -6.66
N VAL A 118 0.07 6.73 -7.86
CA VAL A 118 -1.38 6.83 -8.07
C VAL A 118 -1.99 5.44 -8.18
N LEU A 119 -3.07 5.24 -7.42
CA LEU A 119 -4.00 4.13 -7.56
C LEU A 119 -5.35 4.71 -7.99
N ASP A 120 -5.82 4.34 -9.17
CA ASP A 120 -7.07 4.84 -9.73
C ASP A 120 -8.13 3.74 -9.78
N GLN A 121 -9.38 4.09 -9.46
CA GLN A 121 -10.57 3.26 -9.60
C GLN A 121 -11.31 3.76 -10.82
N LYS A 122 -11.18 3.02 -11.92
CA LYS A 122 -11.72 3.42 -13.23
C LYS A 122 -12.20 2.22 -14.03
N GLY A 123 -13.39 2.35 -14.62
CA GLY A 123 -14.02 1.25 -15.33
C GLY A 123 -14.37 0.09 -14.40
N CYS A 124 -14.58 0.35 -13.11
CA CYS A 124 -14.82 -0.65 -12.07
C CYS A 124 -13.68 -1.68 -11.96
N GLN A 125 -12.46 -1.19 -12.07
CA GLN A 125 -11.20 -1.89 -11.82
C GLN A 125 -10.23 -0.97 -11.07
N TYR A 126 -9.25 -1.55 -10.40
CA TYR A 126 -8.10 -0.82 -9.87
C TYR A 126 -6.99 -0.73 -10.91
N HIS A 127 -6.41 0.44 -11.07
CA HIS A 127 -5.28 0.68 -11.96
C HIS A 127 -4.11 1.32 -11.21
N PRO A 128 -2.93 0.69 -11.24
CA PRO A 128 -2.59 -0.59 -11.88
C PRO A 128 -3.10 -1.80 -11.07
N HIS A 129 -3.15 -2.99 -11.70
CA HIS A 129 -3.48 -4.26 -11.03
C HIS A 129 -2.41 -4.69 -10.00
N VAL A 130 -1.15 -4.38 -10.27
CA VAL A 130 -0.02 -4.59 -9.35
C VAL A 130 0.72 -3.27 -9.17
N LEU A 131 0.82 -2.81 -7.94
CA LEU A 131 1.49 -1.56 -7.56
C LEU A 131 2.72 -1.85 -6.71
N GLY A 132 3.87 -1.24 -7.06
CA GLY A 132 5.05 -1.18 -6.21
C GLY A 132 5.17 0.17 -5.52
N VAL A 133 5.56 0.19 -4.24
CA VAL A 133 5.74 1.41 -3.45
C VAL A 133 6.79 1.21 -2.37
N MET A 134 7.52 2.26 -2.01
CA MET A 134 8.39 2.20 -0.84
C MET A 134 7.59 2.33 0.46
N ALA A 135 8.06 1.67 1.52
CA ALA A 135 7.49 1.82 2.85
C ALA A 135 7.49 3.30 3.26
N GLY A 136 6.31 3.83 3.63
CA GLY A 136 6.09 5.23 3.96
C GLY A 136 5.79 6.15 2.76
N GLN A 137 5.95 5.70 1.51
CA GLN A 137 5.61 6.51 0.34
C GLN A 137 4.09 6.71 0.25
N THR A 138 3.69 7.92 -0.13
CA THR A 138 2.27 8.25 -0.30
C THR A 138 1.68 7.54 -1.51
N VAL A 139 0.54 6.88 -1.29
CA VAL A 139 -0.35 6.37 -2.33
C VAL A 139 -1.53 7.32 -2.44
N GLN A 140 -1.69 7.96 -3.59
CA GLN A 140 -2.83 8.80 -3.90
C GLN A 140 -3.89 7.95 -4.60
N ILE A 141 -5.04 7.80 -3.94
CA ILE A 141 -6.12 6.93 -4.39
C ILE A 141 -7.25 7.80 -4.95
N LYS A 142 -7.62 7.56 -6.20
CA LYS A 142 -8.66 8.29 -6.92
C LYS A 142 -9.84 7.39 -7.23
N ASN A 143 -11.00 8.00 -7.44
CA ASN A 143 -12.17 7.35 -8.01
C ASN A 143 -12.66 8.15 -9.22
N ASP A 144 -12.32 7.69 -10.41
CA ASP A 144 -12.72 8.29 -11.69
C ASP A 144 -13.99 7.66 -12.26
N ASP A 145 -14.66 6.79 -11.50
CA ASP A 145 -15.92 6.16 -11.88
C ASP A 145 -17.15 6.94 -11.38
N PRO A 146 -18.30 6.81 -12.05
CA PRO A 146 -19.56 7.42 -11.62
C PRO A 146 -20.28 6.65 -10.50
N THR A 147 -19.64 5.67 -9.89
CA THR A 147 -20.17 4.86 -8.79
C THR A 147 -19.23 4.88 -7.58
N THR A 148 -19.73 4.46 -6.42
CA THR A 148 -18.96 4.39 -5.18
C THR A 148 -18.15 3.10 -5.16
N HIS A 149 -16.87 3.22 -4.81
CA HIS A 149 -15.99 2.09 -4.54
C HIS A 149 -15.52 2.08 -3.08
N ASN A 150 -14.95 0.94 -2.67
CA ASN A 150 -14.13 0.85 -1.47
C ASN A 150 -12.69 0.59 -1.88
N ILE A 151 -11.77 1.09 -1.07
CA ILE A 151 -10.38 0.64 -1.05
C ILE A 151 -10.13 -0.06 0.28
N HIS A 152 -9.91 -1.38 0.24
CA HIS A 152 -9.80 -2.23 1.42
C HIS A 152 -8.58 -3.15 1.31
N PRO A 153 -7.39 -2.67 1.72
CA PRO A 153 -6.22 -3.52 1.92
C PRO A 153 -6.47 -4.52 3.06
N THR A 154 -6.09 -5.78 2.83
CA THR A 154 -6.16 -6.84 3.85
C THR A 154 -4.76 -7.38 4.13
N PRO A 155 -3.91 -6.57 4.81
CA PRO A 155 -2.50 -6.89 5.03
C PRO A 155 -2.30 -7.96 6.10
N LYS A 156 -1.09 -8.55 6.10
CA LYS A 156 -0.58 -9.41 7.17
C LYS A 156 0.28 -8.61 8.15
N ASP A 157 1.11 -7.70 7.62
CA ASP A 157 2.15 -7.00 8.38
C ASP A 157 1.86 -5.50 8.55
N ASN A 158 1.01 -4.92 7.72
CA ASN A 158 0.57 -3.54 7.83
C ASN A 158 -0.76 -3.42 8.58
N ARG A 159 -1.20 -2.19 8.85
CA ARG A 159 -2.51 -1.94 9.45
C ARG A 159 -3.60 -2.06 8.38
N GLU A 160 -4.62 -2.87 8.66
CA GLU A 160 -5.83 -2.94 7.85
C GLU A 160 -6.67 -1.66 7.98
N TRP A 161 -7.26 -1.23 6.89
CA TRP A 161 -8.23 -0.13 6.83
C TRP A 161 -9.19 -0.33 5.66
N ASN A 162 -10.35 0.30 5.72
CA ASN A 162 -11.38 0.23 4.69
C ASN A 162 -12.02 1.61 4.55
N GLU A 163 -11.89 2.19 3.38
CA GLU A 163 -12.41 3.53 3.06
C GLU A 163 -13.37 3.46 1.88
N SER A 164 -14.51 4.11 2.03
CA SER A 164 -15.46 4.30 0.94
C SER A 164 -15.13 5.58 0.20
N GLN A 165 -15.14 5.51 -1.13
CA GLN A 165 -14.84 6.65 -1.99
C GLN A 165 -15.97 6.86 -3.01
N PRO A 166 -16.91 7.79 -2.72
CA PRO A 166 -17.97 8.16 -3.65
C PRO A 166 -17.44 8.78 -4.94
N PRO A 167 -18.27 8.86 -6.00
CA PRO A 167 -17.93 9.60 -7.23
C PRO A 167 -17.51 11.03 -6.94
N SER A 168 -16.50 11.51 -7.67
CA SER A 168 -16.01 12.89 -7.56
C SER A 168 -15.50 13.31 -6.18
N SER A 169 -15.27 12.37 -5.27
CA SER A 169 -14.64 12.67 -3.98
C SER A 169 -13.17 13.05 -4.16
N PRO A 170 -12.60 13.84 -3.24
CA PRO A 170 -11.16 14.10 -3.26
C PRO A 170 -10.34 12.81 -3.20
N ALA A 171 -9.15 12.85 -3.78
CA ALA A 171 -8.22 11.74 -3.65
C ALA A 171 -7.89 11.48 -2.17
N LEU A 172 -7.80 10.20 -1.81
CA LEU A 172 -7.33 9.77 -0.49
C LEU A 172 -5.81 9.63 -0.52
N GLU A 173 -5.15 10.02 0.56
CA GLU A 173 -3.72 9.80 0.72
C GLU A 173 -3.49 8.79 1.84
N LYS A 174 -2.80 7.71 1.52
CA LYS A 174 -2.48 6.62 2.44
C LYS A 174 -1.02 6.21 2.25
N ASN A 175 -0.46 5.51 3.22
CA ASN A 175 0.82 4.84 3.08
C ASN A 175 0.82 3.49 3.81
N PHE A 176 1.83 2.67 3.49
CA PHE A 176 2.11 1.40 4.15
C PHE A 176 3.47 1.52 4.84
N ALA A 177 3.51 1.27 6.14
CA ALA A 177 4.71 1.51 6.95
C ALA A 177 5.71 0.37 6.94
N ARG A 178 5.30 -0.85 6.55
CA ARG A 178 6.11 -2.07 6.64
C ARG A 178 6.18 -2.77 5.29
N GLU A 179 7.32 -3.42 5.04
CA GLU A 179 7.47 -4.29 3.88
C GLU A 179 6.41 -5.39 3.88
N GLU A 180 5.78 -5.56 2.74
CA GLU A 180 4.82 -6.64 2.51
C GLU A 180 4.66 -6.86 1.01
N ILE A 181 4.84 -8.09 0.56
CA ILE A 181 4.74 -8.47 -0.84
C ILE A 181 3.38 -9.09 -1.13
N MET A 182 2.78 -8.71 -2.25
CA MET A 182 1.45 -9.15 -2.70
C MET A 182 0.36 -8.90 -1.66
N LEU A 183 0.39 -7.72 -1.00
CA LEU A 183 -0.67 -7.27 -0.11
C LEU A 183 -1.97 -7.13 -0.88
N PRO A 184 -3.02 -7.92 -0.55
CA PRO A 184 -4.25 -7.88 -1.31
C PRO A 184 -5.08 -6.63 -1.01
N VAL A 185 -5.65 -6.05 -2.05
CA VAL A 185 -6.62 -4.94 -1.96
C VAL A 185 -7.90 -5.35 -2.69
N LYS A 186 -9.04 -5.07 -2.08
CA LYS A 186 -10.37 -5.41 -2.63
C LYS A 186 -11.35 -4.26 -2.49
N CYS A 187 -12.41 -4.31 -3.29
CA CYS A 187 -13.61 -3.52 -3.09
C CYS A 187 -14.68 -4.39 -2.42
N ASN A 188 -15.34 -3.87 -1.37
CA ASN A 188 -16.41 -4.62 -0.69
C ASN A 188 -17.73 -4.58 -1.47
N GLN A 189 -17.92 -3.59 -2.35
CA GLN A 189 -19.11 -3.44 -3.17
C GLN A 189 -19.02 -4.22 -4.49
N HIS A 190 -17.79 -4.32 -5.05
CA HIS A 190 -17.54 -4.95 -6.33
C HIS A 190 -16.54 -6.10 -6.15
N PRO A 191 -17.00 -7.33 -5.89
CA PRO A 191 -16.12 -8.45 -5.51
C PRO A 191 -15.12 -8.85 -6.60
N TRP A 192 -15.31 -8.40 -7.82
CA TRP A 192 -14.37 -8.58 -8.93
C TRP A 192 -13.20 -7.59 -8.90
N MET A 193 -13.33 -6.43 -8.22
CA MET A 193 -12.26 -5.44 -8.13
C MET A 193 -11.22 -5.90 -7.10
N LYS A 194 -10.07 -6.31 -7.61
CA LYS A 194 -8.92 -6.77 -6.83
C LYS A 194 -7.62 -6.25 -7.45
N MET A 195 -6.64 -5.96 -6.59
CA MET A 195 -5.28 -5.61 -6.97
C MET A 195 -4.31 -6.00 -5.87
N TYR A 196 -3.02 -5.83 -6.12
CA TYR A 196 -1.97 -6.12 -5.13
C TYR A 196 -1.02 -4.94 -4.99
N VAL A 197 -0.69 -4.61 -3.72
CA VAL A 197 0.35 -3.64 -3.39
C VAL A 197 1.59 -4.38 -2.92
N ASN A 198 2.76 -3.97 -3.42
CA ASN A 198 4.05 -4.48 -2.99
C ASN A 198 4.82 -3.36 -2.31
N VAL A 199 5.06 -3.53 -1.03
CA VAL A 199 5.74 -2.54 -0.18
C VAL A 199 7.16 -3.01 0.08
N VAL A 200 8.14 -2.23 -0.34
CA VAL A 200 9.58 -2.54 -0.19
C VAL A 200 10.32 -1.38 0.47
N LYS A 201 11.54 -1.63 0.97
CA LYS A 201 12.37 -0.58 1.61
C LYS A 201 13.33 0.12 0.64
N SER A 202 13.45 -0.37 -0.57
CA SER A 202 14.38 0.19 -1.56
C SER A 202 13.65 0.64 -2.82
N PRO A 203 14.20 1.58 -3.59
CA PRO A 203 13.62 2.03 -4.85
C PRO A 203 13.87 1.05 -6.01
N PHE A 204 14.55 -0.08 -5.78
CA PHE A 204 14.97 -1.00 -6.81
C PHE A 204 13.93 -2.08 -7.07
N PHE A 205 12.85 -1.67 -7.72
CA PHE A 205 11.75 -2.54 -8.15
C PHE A 205 11.13 -2.05 -9.46
N ALA A 206 10.39 -2.92 -10.10
CA ALA A 206 9.56 -2.63 -11.26
C ALA A 206 8.37 -3.60 -11.31
N VAL A 207 7.37 -3.29 -12.14
CA VAL A 207 6.29 -4.21 -12.50
C VAL A 207 6.36 -4.44 -14.00
N THR A 208 6.21 -5.68 -14.44
CA THR A 208 6.23 -5.98 -15.88
C THR A 208 5.01 -5.37 -16.57
N ASP A 209 5.28 -4.74 -17.71
CA ASP A 209 4.25 -4.18 -18.58
C ASP A 209 3.50 -5.27 -19.38
N ALA A 210 2.59 -4.86 -20.27
CA ALA A 210 1.83 -5.78 -21.12
C ALA A 210 2.70 -6.60 -22.10
N SER A 211 3.96 -6.23 -22.30
CA SER A 211 4.95 -6.97 -23.10
C SER A 211 5.94 -7.75 -22.24
N GLY A 212 5.62 -7.95 -20.96
CA GLY A 212 6.46 -8.66 -20.00
C GLY A 212 7.76 -7.95 -19.63
N LYS A 213 7.97 -6.71 -20.06
CA LYS A 213 9.22 -5.97 -19.85
C LYS A 213 9.24 -5.27 -18.50
N TYR A 214 10.43 -5.25 -17.90
CA TYR A 214 10.71 -4.48 -16.69
C TYR A 214 12.08 -3.80 -16.77
N GLU A 215 12.28 -2.74 -15.98
CA GLU A 215 13.55 -2.04 -15.89
C GLU A 215 13.74 -1.47 -14.47
N ILE A 216 14.87 -1.82 -13.84
CA ILE A 216 15.33 -1.30 -12.54
C ILE A 216 16.56 -0.46 -12.78
N LYS A 217 16.47 0.85 -12.54
CA LYS A 217 17.55 1.82 -12.75
C LYS A 217 18.26 2.19 -11.46
N GLY A 218 19.48 2.67 -11.60
CA GLY A 218 20.21 3.27 -10.49
C GLY A 218 20.75 2.27 -9.48
N LEU A 219 20.77 0.98 -9.81
CA LEU A 219 21.25 -0.06 -8.92
C LEU A 219 22.79 0.05 -8.75
N PRO A 220 23.32 0.17 -7.52
CA PRO A 220 24.76 0.15 -7.29
C PRO A 220 25.40 -1.15 -7.77
N PRO A 221 26.70 -1.17 -8.09
CA PRO A 221 27.41 -2.42 -8.35
C PRO A 221 27.36 -3.37 -7.13
N GLY A 222 27.19 -4.66 -7.38
CA GLY A 222 27.12 -5.67 -6.31
C GLY A 222 26.52 -6.99 -6.77
N ASP A 223 26.44 -7.91 -5.80
CA ASP A 223 25.77 -9.20 -5.96
C ASP A 223 24.40 -9.13 -5.31
N TYR A 224 23.37 -9.48 -6.07
CA TYR A 224 21.99 -9.34 -5.66
C TYR A 224 21.19 -10.63 -5.88
N THR A 225 20.11 -10.75 -5.14
CA THR A 225 19.02 -11.66 -5.46
C THR A 225 17.84 -10.81 -5.93
N LEU A 226 17.42 -11.01 -7.17
CA LEU A 226 16.17 -10.48 -7.69
C LEU A 226 15.06 -11.48 -7.44
N ALA A 227 13.94 -11.02 -6.87
CA ALA A 227 12.71 -11.80 -6.77
C ALA A 227 11.72 -11.35 -7.83
N PHE A 228 11.07 -12.32 -8.47
CA PHE A 228 10.00 -12.17 -9.44
C PHE A 228 8.75 -12.76 -8.83
N VAL A 229 7.73 -11.94 -8.57
CA VAL A 229 6.54 -12.37 -7.82
C VAL A 229 5.28 -12.13 -8.64
N HIS A 230 4.49 -13.18 -8.81
CA HIS A 230 3.20 -13.13 -9.50
C HIS A 230 2.09 -13.71 -8.61
N GLU A 231 0.92 -13.06 -8.57
CA GLU A 231 -0.18 -13.41 -7.66
C GLU A 231 -0.66 -14.87 -7.74
N LYS A 232 -0.52 -15.52 -8.89
CA LYS A 232 -0.96 -16.91 -9.12
C LYS A 232 0.18 -17.91 -9.28
N LEU A 233 1.35 -17.44 -9.67
CA LEU A 233 2.47 -18.32 -10.01
C LEU A 233 3.56 -18.32 -8.93
N GLY A 234 3.36 -17.53 -7.87
CA GLY A 234 4.28 -17.46 -6.74
C GLY A 234 5.53 -16.65 -7.04
N GLU A 235 6.58 -16.95 -6.28
CA GLU A 235 7.86 -16.25 -6.30
C GLU A 235 8.96 -17.13 -6.88
N GLN A 236 9.84 -16.51 -7.67
CA GLN A 236 11.06 -17.13 -8.19
C GLN A 236 12.22 -16.17 -8.03
N ASP A 237 13.36 -16.67 -7.56
CA ASP A 237 14.55 -15.87 -7.28
C ASP A 237 15.64 -16.12 -8.34
N GLN A 238 16.36 -15.06 -8.71
CA GLN A 238 17.59 -15.16 -9.53
C GLN A 238 18.73 -14.36 -8.88
N LYS A 239 19.90 -14.96 -8.84
CA LYS A 239 21.14 -14.26 -8.45
C LYS A 239 21.72 -13.52 -9.66
N VAL A 240 22.15 -12.29 -9.43
CA VAL A 240 22.72 -11.42 -10.46
C VAL A 240 23.90 -10.64 -9.89
N THR A 241 25.02 -10.65 -10.61
CA THR A 241 26.16 -9.74 -10.35
C THR A 241 26.06 -8.57 -11.31
N VAL A 242 26.13 -7.36 -10.75
CA VAL A 242 26.02 -6.10 -11.50
C VAL A 242 27.35 -5.36 -11.37
N ALA A 243 28.00 -5.09 -12.50
CA ALA A 243 29.23 -4.29 -12.55
C ALA A 243 28.92 -2.78 -12.62
N PRO A 244 29.92 -1.89 -12.37
CA PRO A 244 29.73 -0.46 -12.56
C PRO A 244 29.31 -0.10 -13.98
N LYS A 245 28.26 0.73 -14.12
CA LYS A 245 27.68 1.20 -15.41
C LYS A 245 27.13 0.08 -16.30
N ASP A 246 26.84 -1.08 -15.72
CA ASP A 246 26.35 -2.23 -16.45
C ASP A 246 24.90 -1.98 -16.95
N THR A 247 24.58 -2.61 -18.08
CA THR A 247 23.21 -2.80 -18.54
C THR A 247 22.97 -4.30 -18.59
N LYS A 248 22.48 -4.83 -17.46
CA LYS A 248 22.32 -6.27 -17.27
C LYS A 248 20.95 -6.72 -17.71
N THR A 249 20.90 -7.71 -18.60
CA THR A 249 19.64 -8.36 -18.96
C THR A 249 19.44 -9.59 -18.10
N VAL A 250 18.26 -9.69 -17.48
CA VAL A 250 17.85 -10.84 -16.64
C VAL A 250 16.42 -11.21 -17.03
N ASP A 251 16.27 -12.24 -17.83
CA ASP A 251 14.97 -12.76 -18.23
C ASP A 251 14.50 -13.84 -17.25
N GLN A 252 13.18 -13.94 -17.05
CA GLN A 252 12.57 -14.95 -16.20
C GLN A 252 11.45 -15.67 -16.94
N THR A 253 11.24 -16.95 -16.64
CA THR A 253 10.13 -17.73 -17.19
C THR A 253 9.32 -18.38 -16.09
N PHE A 254 8.03 -18.10 -16.06
CA PHE A 254 7.07 -18.80 -15.22
C PHE A 254 6.39 -19.93 -16.02
N LYS A 255 6.16 -21.07 -15.35
CA LYS A 255 5.48 -22.23 -15.96
C LYS A 255 4.04 -22.31 -15.53
N ALA A 256 3.20 -22.81 -16.40
CA ALA A 256 1.77 -23.06 -16.12
C ALA A 256 1.51 -24.12 -15.02
N SER A 257 2.53 -24.85 -14.59
CA SER A 257 2.44 -25.90 -13.56
C SER A 257 2.26 -25.31 -12.15
N GLY A 258 1.05 -24.92 -11.80
CA GLY A 258 0.73 -24.35 -10.49
C GLY A 258 -0.61 -23.62 -10.43
N MET A 259 -1.35 -23.65 -11.54
CA MET A 259 -2.69 -23.07 -11.64
C MET A 259 -3.77 -24.13 -11.51
#